data_b9e2cb0267e07bd48780e758a690f046
#
_entry.id   b9e2cb0267e07bd48780e758a690f046
#
_cell.length_a   1.000
_cell.length_b   1.000
_cell.length_c   1.000
_cell.angle_alpha   90.00
_cell.angle_beta   90.00
_cell.angle_gamma   90.00
#
_symmetry.space_group_name_H-M   'P 1'
#
loop_
_entity.id
_entity.type
_entity.pdbx_description
1 polymer ?
#
loop_
_entity_poly.entity_id
_entity_poly.type
_entity_poly.pdbx_seq_one_letter_code
_entity_poly.pdbx_strand_id
1 'polypeptide(L)'
;MRAFDLAREWPASSTSICVIDRQGESHSFGDTSRTSRIASVSKLLTAWATHVAVEEGSTSLEASIGQQNCTLAHLLAHAGGYSFDGAVPIVAAKRKRIYSNTGYDLITQHVAEVTGIEFSEYLKDAIFAPLGMNKSFLNGSGASAVVSCVDDLVEFALELRNPSLISVATANAATTTQFAELEGVVPGVGRFDPCNWGLGPEIHGSKHPHWMGTRNSASTFGHFGGSGSFIWHDPAANVSCVGLCEVEFDAWALHHWPIFFDAVLDELAR
;
A
#
# COMPACT_ATOMS: atom_id res chain seq x y z
N MET A 1 -15.74 -18.77 0.95
CA MET A 1 -14.55 -19.23 1.71
C MET A 1 -14.91 -19.36 3.19
N ARG A 2 -14.46 -20.41 3.85
CA ARG A 2 -14.68 -20.62 5.30
C ARG A 2 -13.86 -19.63 6.14
N ALA A 3 -12.72 -19.17 5.63
CA ALA A 3 -11.93 -18.15 6.30
C ALA A 3 -12.73 -16.89 6.64
N PHE A 4 -13.78 -16.55 5.87
CA PHE A 4 -14.64 -15.39 6.16
C PHE A 4 -15.44 -15.52 7.48
N ASP A 5 -15.61 -16.72 8.03
CA ASP A 5 -16.26 -16.88 9.34
C ASP A 5 -15.45 -16.23 10.46
N LEU A 6 -14.11 -16.16 10.33
CA LEU A 6 -13.24 -15.43 11.26
C LEU A 6 -13.48 -13.92 11.22
N ALA A 7 -13.79 -13.37 10.05
CA ALA A 7 -14.04 -11.92 9.92
C ALA A 7 -15.37 -11.48 10.54
N ARG A 8 -16.31 -12.41 10.79
CA ARG A 8 -17.58 -12.13 11.51
C ARG A 8 -17.38 -11.81 12.99
N GLU A 9 -16.25 -12.24 13.55
CA GLU A 9 -15.89 -12.02 14.96
C GLU A 9 -15.10 -10.74 15.19
N TRP A 10 -14.78 -9.99 14.12
CA TRP A 10 -14.04 -8.74 14.25
C TRP A 10 -14.89 -7.64 14.92
N PRO A 11 -14.27 -6.75 15.71
CA PRO A 11 -14.99 -5.71 16.46
C PRO A 11 -15.45 -4.55 15.55
N ALA A 12 -15.52 -4.78 14.24
CA ALA A 12 -15.93 -3.80 13.25
C ALA A 12 -17.46 -3.81 13.07
N SER A 13 -18.07 -2.61 13.03
CA SER A 13 -19.50 -2.44 12.73
C SER A 13 -19.86 -2.89 11.31
N SER A 14 -18.88 -2.84 10.42
CA SER A 14 -18.98 -3.33 9.05
C SER A 14 -17.61 -3.74 8.56
N THR A 15 -17.57 -4.86 7.86
CA THR A 15 -16.37 -5.42 7.24
C THR A 15 -16.72 -5.86 5.83
N SER A 16 -15.92 -5.41 4.88
CA SER A 16 -15.98 -5.83 3.47
C SER A 16 -14.62 -6.34 3.05
N ILE A 17 -14.56 -7.54 2.48
CA ILE A 17 -13.31 -8.21 2.09
C ILE A 17 -13.49 -8.83 0.71
N CYS A 18 -12.44 -8.83 -0.10
CA CYS A 18 -12.30 -9.66 -1.28
C CYS A 18 -10.96 -10.38 -1.28
N VAL A 19 -10.99 -11.67 -1.55
CA VAL A 19 -9.82 -12.51 -1.81
C VAL A 19 -9.81 -12.86 -3.29
N ILE A 20 -8.70 -12.61 -3.97
CA ILE A 20 -8.47 -13.02 -5.35
C ILE A 20 -7.55 -14.24 -5.29
N ASP A 21 -8.05 -15.39 -5.70
CA ASP A 21 -7.32 -16.65 -5.64
C ASP A 21 -6.28 -16.79 -6.75
N ARG A 22 -5.58 -17.94 -6.78
CA ARG A 22 -4.51 -18.18 -7.76
C ARG A 22 -5.01 -18.31 -9.20
N GLN A 23 -6.29 -18.60 -9.42
CA GLN A 23 -6.97 -18.63 -10.70
C GLN A 23 -7.45 -17.25 -11.16
N GLY A 24 -7.45 -16.26 -10.25
CA GLY A 24 -7.98 -14.92 -10.48
C GLY A 24 -9.47 -14.81 -10.15
N GLU A 25 -10.06 -15.83 -9.52
CA GLU A 25 -11.45 -15.77 -9.08
C GLU A 25 -11.57 -14.94 -7.80
N SER A 26 -12.59 -14.09 -7.74
CA SER A 26 -12.87 -13.22 -6.61
C SER A 26 -13.87 -13.84 -5.66
N HIS A 27 -13.50 -13.91 -4.39
CA HIS A 27 -14.36 -14.38 -3.29
C HIS A 27 -14.63 -13.21 -2.34
N SER A 28 -15.89 -12.81 -2.20
CA SER A 28 -16.26 -11.59 -1.49
C SER A 28 -17.03 -11.87 -0.19
N PHE A 29 -16.90 -10.95 0.77
CA PHE A 29 -17.61 -10.93 2.05
C PHE A 29 -18.03 -9.49 2.38
N GLY A 30 -19.25 -9.30 2.84
CA GLY A 30 -19.81 -8.00 3.19
C GLY A 30 -20.27 -7.18 1.97
N ASP A 31 -20.50 -5.86 2.16
CA ASP A 31 -20.87 -4.93 1.09
C ASP A 31 -19.63 -4.34 0.45
N THR A 32 -19.16 -4.96 -0.63
CA THR A 32 -17.93 -4.56 -1.34
C THR A 32 -18.07 -3.24 -2.09
N SER A 33 -19.29 -2.78 -2.28
CA SER A 33 -19.60 -1.55 -3.03
C SER A 33 -19.58 -0.29 -2.17
N ARG A 34 -19.55 -0.45 -0.84
CA ARG A 34 -19.59 0.66 0.12
C ARG A 34 -18.26 1.39 0.17
N THR A 35 -18.31 2.71 0.02
CA THR A 35 -17.12 3.57 0.07
C THR A 35 -16.75 3.94 1.49
N SER A 36 -15.45 3.95 1.77
CA SER A 36 -14.88 4.48 3.00
C SER A 36 -13.48 5.04 2.76
N ARG A 37 -12.96 5.79 3.74
CA ARG A 37 -11.60 6.27 3.72
C ARG A 37 -10.63 5.09 3.88
N ILE A 38 -9.66 4.96 2.98
CA ILE A 38 -8.69 3.86 3.00
C ILE A 38 -7.38 4.21 3.73
N ALA A 39 -7.31 5.40 4.32
CA ALA A 39 -6.13 5.89 5.05
C ALA A 39 -4.82 5.61 4.29
N SER A 40 -3.82 5.02 4.93
CA SER A 40 -2.49 4.84 4.35
C SER A 40 -2.40 3.86 3.18
N VAL A 41 -3.43 3.08 2.87
CA VAL A 41 -3.52 2.33 1.59
C VAL A 41 -3.46 3.31 0.41
N SER A 42 -3.86 4.58 0.58
CA SER A 42 -3.68 5.67 -0.40
C SER A 42 -2.25 5.75 -0.94
N LYS A 43 -1.24 5.46 -0.11
CA LYS A 43 0.16 5.53 -0.52
C LYS A 43 0.51 4.58 -1.66
N LEU A 44 -0.13 3.43 -1.75
CA LEU A 44 0.09 2.52 -2.87
C LEU A 44 -0.40 3.13 -4.19
N LEU A 45 -1.59 3.74 -4.18
CA LEU A 45 -2.16 4.42 -5.35
C LEU A 45 -1.30 5.63 -5.74
N THR A 46 -0.86 6.43 -4.76
CA THR A 46 0.06 7.55 -4.98
C THR A 46 1.40 7.09 -5.55
N ALA A 47 1.97 6.00 -5.01
CA ALA A 47 3.21 5.45 -5.54
C ALA A 47 3.04 4.94 -6.98
N TRP A 48 1.94 4.26 -7.27
CA TRP A 48 1.66 3.75 -8.62
C TRP A 48 1.50 4.90 -9.62
N ALA A 49 0.74 5.95 -9.29
CA ALA A 49 0.63 7.17 -10.11
C ALA A 49 2.01 7.83 -10.32
N THR A 50 2.87 7.82 -9.29
CA THR A 50 4.22 8.34 -9.40
C THR A 50 5.07 7.50 -10.37
N HIS A 51 4.92 6.18 -10.38
CA HIS A 51 5.60 5.30 -11.34
C HIS A 51 5.10 5.54 -12.77
N VAL A 52 3.81 5.83 -12.97
CA VAL A 52 3.28 6.27 -14.27
C VAL A 52 3.99 7.56 -14.71
N ALA A 53 4.12 8.57 -13.85
CA ALA A 53 4.83 9.81 -14.16
C ALA A 53 6.31 9.59 -14.51
N VAL A 54 6.95 8.60 -13.89
CA VAL A 54 8.33 8.20 -14.23
C VAL A 54 8.38 7.56 -15.62
N GLU A 55 7.48 6.67 -15.98
CA GLU A 55 7.45 6.03 -17.30
C GLU A 55 7.04 7.00 -18.42
N GLU A 56 6.20 7.99 -18.13
CA GLU A 56 5.89 9.09 -19.03
C GLU A 56 7.09 10.04 -19.27
N GLY A 57 8.14 9.93 -18.46
CA GLY A 57 9.32 10.80 -18.52
C GLY A 57 9.10 12.18 -17.90
N SER A 58 8.02 12.39 -17.16
CA SER A 58 7.73 13.64 -16.43
C SER A 58 8.67 13.85 -15.26
N THR A 59 9.16 12.75 -14.66
CA THR A 59 10.15 12.76 -13.57
C THR A 59 11.05 11.52 -13.62
N SER A 60 11.95 11.36 -12.64
CA SER A 60 12.75 10.13 -12.47
C SER A 60 12.89 9.76 -11.00
N LEU A 61 13.22 8.51 -10.71
CA LEU A 61 13.45 8.04 -9.34
C LEU A 61 14.62 8.76 -8.65
N GLU A 62 15.55 9.31 -9.43
CA GLU A 62 16.72 10.10 -9.00
C GLU A 62 16.41 11.59 -8.84
N ALA A 63 15.21 12.06 -9.21
CA ALA A 63 14.82 13.45 -9.04
C ALA A 63 15.01 13.91 -7.58
N SER A 64 15.73 15.00 -7.38
CA SER A 64 16.00 15.56 -6.05
C SER A 64 14.76 16.24 -5.51
N ILE A 65 14.26 15.79 -4.33
CA ILE A 65 13.04 16.30 -3.72
C ILE A 65 13.26 16.49 -2.22
N GLY A 66 12.86 17.66 -1.72
CA GLY A 66 12.90 17.96 -0.29
C GLY A 66 14.34 18.27 0.19
N GLN A 67 14.84 17.52 1.20
CA GLN A 67 16.15 17.79 1.78
C GLN A 67 17.31 17.43 0.84
N GLN A 68 18.51 17.96 1.16
CA GLN A 68 19.71 17.66 0.42
C GLN A 68 19.99 16.15 0.32
N ASN A 69 20.36 15.68 -0.87
CA ASN A 69 20.61 14.26 -1.20
C ASN A 69 19.40 13.33 -1.00
N CYS A 70 18.19 13.86 -0.91
CA CYS A 70 16.97 13.09 -0.93
C CYS A 70 16.44 13.00 -2.37
N THR A 71 16.01 11.81 -2.78
CA THR A 71 15.45 11.57 -4.11
C THR A 71 14.01 11.05 -4.00
N LEU A 72 13.31 11.03 -5.13
CA LEU A 72 11.97 10.46 -5.24
C LEU A 72 11.95 9.00 -4.74
N ALA A 73 12.96 8.19 -5.09
CA ALA A 73 13.08 6.82 -4.60
C ALA A 73 13.21 6.74 -3.08
N HIS A 74 13.94 7.68 -2.45
CA HIS A 74 14.04 7.73 -0.99
C HIS A 74 12.70 8.01 -0.33
N LEU A 75 11.89 8.92 -0.90
CA LEU A 75 10.57 9.26 -0.36
C LEU A 75 9.58 8.09 -0.51
N LEU A 76 9.51 7.47 -1.70
CA LEU A 76 8.66 6.29 -1.96
C LEU A 76 8.96 5.14 -1.00
N ALA A 77 10.24 4.93 -0.65
CA ALA A 77 10.69 3.87 0.24
C ALA A 77 10.75 4.29 1.72
N HIS A 78 10.18 5.42 2.12
CA HIS A 78 10.26 5.95 3.48
C HIS A 78 11.71 6.12 4.03
N ALA A 79 12.66 6.36 3.13
CA ALA A 79 14.06 6.59 3.44
C ALA A 79 14.45 8.08 3.32
N GLY A 80 13.47 8.98 3.17
CA GLY A 80 13.68 10.42 2.98
C GLY A 80 14.07 11.20 4.23
N GLY A 81 14.00 10.58 5.41
CA GLY A 81 14.45 11.22 6.68
C GLY A 81 13.44 12.17 7.33
N TYR A 82 12.19 12.19 6.85
CA TYR A 82 11.10 12.97 7.44
C TYR A 82 10.34 12.17 8.50
N SER A 83 9.84 12.85 9.56
CA SER A 83 8.95 12.24 10.54
C SER A 83 7.58 11.92 9.94
N PHE A 84 6.71 11.31 10.76
CA PHE A 84 5.35 10.94 10.34
C PHE A 84 4.59 12.13 9.73
N ASP A 85 4.48 13.24 10.47
CA ASP A 85 3.86 14.50 10.07
C ASP A 85 4.76 15.67 10.49
N GLY A 86 5.82 15.94 9.74
CA GLY A 86 6.74 17.02 10.08
C GLY A 86 7.50 17.55 8.88
N ALA A 87 7.35 18.83 8.59
CA ALA A 87 7.95 19.49 7.42
C ALA A 87 9.49 19.52 7.45
N VAL A 88 10.10 19.41 8.63
CA VAL A 88 11.56 19.44 8.78
C VAL A 88 12.09 18.01 8.87
N PRO A 89 13.10 17.64 8.07
CA PRO A 89 13.74 16.34 8.19
C PRO A 89 14.43 16.19 9.54
N ILE A 90 14.32 15.00 10.14
CA ILE A 90 14.89 14.69 11.47
C ILE A 90 16.21 13.91 11.38
N VAL A 91 16.49 13.32 10.22
CA VAL A 91 17.79 12.69 9.89
C VAL A 91 18.08 12.90 8.39
N ALA A 92 19.31 12.71 7.99
CA ALA A 92 19.67 12.70 6.56
C ALA A 92 18.94 11.55 5.84
N ALA A 93 18.69 11.74 4.55
CA ALA A 93 18.13 10.69 3.69
C ALA A 93 19.01 9.42 3.73
N LYS A 94 18.38 8.25 3.59
CA LYS A 94 19.02 6.93 3.58
C LYS A 94 19.74 6.56 4.90
N ARG A 95 19.36 7.15 6.04
CA ARG A 95 19.94 6.81 7.35
C ARG A 95 19.09 5.81 8.12
N LYS A 96 17.79 5.91 7.98
CA LYS A 96 16.79 5.04 8.61
C LYS A 96 15.55 4.99 7.76
N ARG A 97 14.77 3.93 7.89
CA ARG A 97 13.41 3.88 7.35
C ARG A 97 12.47 4.53 8.37
N ILE A 98 11.94 5.68 8.01
CA ILE A 98 11.02 6.45 8.85
C ILE A 98 9.74 6.63 8.05
N TYR A 99 8.70 5.93 8.47
CA TYR A 99 7.37 6.05 7.86
C TYR A 99 6.88 7.50 7.93
N SER A 100 6.50 8.07 6.80
CA SER A 100 6.23 9.51 6.68
C SER A 100 5.07 9.81 5.74
N ASN A 101 4.06 10.55 6.24
CA ASN A 101 3.06 11.20 5.40
C ASN A 101 3.69 12.38 4.66
N THR A 102 4.51 13.18 5.34
CA THR A 102 5.23 14.31 4.74
C THR A 102 6.01 13.91 3.49
N GLY A 103 6.68 12.73 3.51
CA GLY A 103 7.39 12.22 2.34
C GLY A 103 6.45 12.03 1.15
N TYR A 104 5.24 11.53 1.38
CA TYR A 104 4.22 11.33 0.34
C TYR A 104 3.57 12.65 -0.11
N ASP A 105 3.39 13.61 0.79
CA ASP A 105 2.92 14.95 0.41
C ASP A 105 3.96 15.67 -0.50
N LEU A 106 5.25 15.50 -0.23
CA LEU A 106 6.31 16.00 -1.11
C LEU A 106 6.30 15.29 -2.48
N ILE A 107 6.01 14.00 -2.53
CA ILE A 107 5.83 13.26 -3.80
C ILE A 107 4.65 13.84 -4.59
N THR A 108 3.49 14.02 -3.96
CA THR A 108 2.30 14.52 -4.65
C THR A 108 2.47 15.94 -5.16
N GLN A 109 3.12 16.80 -4.36
CA GLN A 109 3.49 18.15 -4.78
C GLN A 109 4.43 18.11 -5.98
N HIS A 110 5.48 17.28 -5.93
CA HIS A 110 6.44 17.16 -7.04
C HIS A 110 5.78 16.67 -8.32
N VAL A 111 4.92 15.63 -8.26
CA VAL A 111 4.21 15.12 -9.43
C VAL A 111 3.32 16.22 -10.03
N ALA A 112 2.58 16.98 -9.19
CA ALA A 112 1.78 18.09 -9.67
C ALA A 112 2.63 19.21 -10.34
N GLU A 113 3.79 19.54 -9.76
CA GLU A 113 4.69 20.55 -10.30
C GLU A 113 5.27 20.15 -11.68
N VAL A 114 5.72 18.89 -11.84
CA VAL A 114 6.36 18.43 -13.09
C VAL A 114 5.37 18.12 -14.21
N THR A 115 4.15 17.71 -13.87
CA THR A 115 3.09 17.43 -14.85
C THR A 115 2.26 18.66 -15.19
N GLY A 116 2.22 19.66 -14.30
CA GLY A 116 1.30 20.81 -14.40
C GLY A 116 -0.16 20.47 -14.13
N ILE A 117 -0.45 19.28 -13.56
CA ILE A 117 -1.78 18.78 -13.27
C ILE A 117 -1.93 18.61 -11.75
N GLU A 118 -3.02 19.12 -11.16
CA GLU A 118 -3.31 18.89 -9.73
C GLU A 118 -3.30 17.39 -9.43
N PHE A 119 -2.63 16.99 -8.33
CA PHE A 119 -2.37 15.58 -8.06
C PHE A 119 -3.65 14.73 -7.98
N SER A 120 -4.76 15.28 -7.48
CA SER A 120 -6.04 14.58 -7.45
C SER A 120 -6.59 14.25 -8.84
N GLU A 121 -6.38 15.14 -9.81
CA GLU A 121 -6.76 14.88 -11.21
C GLU A 121 -5.76 13.92 -11.87
N TYR A 122 -4.45 14.11 -11.60
CA TYR A 122 -3.44 13.19 -12.12
C TYR A 122 -3.68 11.76 -11.61
N LEU A 123 -3.94 11.57 -10.32
CA LEU A 123 -4.25 10.26 -9.73
C LEU A 123 -5.49 9.62 -10.37
N LYS A 124 -6.53 10.43 -10.63
CA LYS A 124 -7.74 9.98 -11.30
C LYS A 124 -7.42 9.49 -12.72
N ASP A 125 -6.68 10.27 -13.49
CA ASP A 125 -6.41 9.98 -14.89
C ASP A 125 -5.38 8.86 -15.07
N ALA A 126 -4.37 8.79 -14.18
CA ALA A 126 -3.33 7.78 -14.23
C ALA A 126 -3.75 6.42 -13.65
N ILE A 127 -4.67 6.40 -12.67
CA ILE A 127 -5.00 5.18 -11.92
C ILE A 127 -6.51 4.89 -11.96
N PHE A 128 -7.37 5.78 -11.45
CA PHE A 128 -8.77 5.43 -11.22
C PHE A 128 -9.52 5.19 -12.53
N ALA A 129 -9.39 6.07 -13.50
CA ALA A 129 -10.12 5.97 -14.76
C ALA A 129 -9.65 4.76 -15.60
N PRO A 130 -8.34 4.52 -15.81
CA PRO A 130 -7.89 3.35 -16.57
C PRO A 130 -8.28 2.01 -15.95
N LEU A 131 -8.30 1.92 -14.61
CA LEU A 131 -8.68 0.71 -13.89
C LEU A 131 -10.19 0.58 -13.65
N GLY A 132 -11.00 1.57 -14.05
CA GLY A 132 -12.44 1.54 -13.82
C GLY A 132 -12.85 1.72 -12.36
N MET A 133 -12.00 2.33 -11.52
CA MET A 133 -12.25 2.60 -10.09
C MET A 133 -13.20 3.79 -9.92
N ASN A 134 -14.44 3.63 -10.35
CA ASN A 134 -15.41 4.72 -10.53
C ASN A 134 -15.95 5.34 -9.23
N LYS A 135 -15.73 4.68 -8.08
CA LYS A 135 -16.14 5.17 -6.76
C LYS A 135 -14.98 5.76 -5.97
N SER A 136 -13.76 5.71 -6.54
CA SER A 136 -12.54 6.17 -5.88
C SER A 136 -12.24 7.63 -6.21
N PHE A 137 -11.82 8.38 -5.20
CA PHE A 137 -11.38 9.77 -5.36
C PHE A 137 -10.42 10.19 -4.25
N LEU A 138 -9.57 11.18 -4.54
CA LEU A 138 -8.71 11.81 -3.54
C LEU A 138 -9.39 13.06 -2.97
N ASN A 139 -9.50 13.14 -1.64
CA ASN A 139 -10.06 14.29 -0.94
C ASN A 139 -9.08 14.77 0.14
N GLY A 140 -7.94 15.33 -0.28
CA GLY A 140 -6.89 15.85 0.60
C GLY A 140 -5.51 15.27 0.28
N SER A 141 -4.75 14.87 1.31
CA SER A 141 -3.39 14.36 1.16
C SER A 141 -3.35 13.00 0.43
N GLY A 142 -2.49 12.89 -0.58
CA GLY A 142 -2.21 11.60 -1.25
C GLY A 142 -1.58 10.55 -0.33
N ALA A 143 -1.09 10.95 0.83
CA ALA A 143 -0.60 10.02 1.84
C ALA A 143 -1.73 9.21 2.53
N SER A 144 -2.98 9.74 2.59
CA SER A 144 -3.99 9.11 3.46
C SER A 144 -5.45 9.45 3.16
N ALA A 145 -5.74 10.26 2.15
CA ALA A 145 -7.09 10.83 2.00
C ALA A 145 -7.87 10.28 0.79
N VAL A 146 -7.46 9.15 0.21
CA VAL A 146 -8.27 8.45 -0.78
C VAL A 146 -9.48 7.81 -0.10
N VAL A 147 -10.63 8.00 -0.72
CA VAL A 147 -11.88 7.28 -0.47
C VAL A 147 -12.05 6.25 -1.58
N SER A 148 -12.40 5.02 -1.24
CA SER A 148 -12.58 3.92 -2.18
C SER A 148 -13.55 2.87 -1.64
N CYS A 149 -13.81 1.81 -2.39
CA CYS A 149 -14.55 0.63 -1.97
C CYS A 149 -13.75 -0.64 -2.31
N VAL A 150 -14.17 -1.78 -1.79
CA VAL A 150 -13.49 -3.05 -2.05
C VAL A 150 -13.54 -3.41 -3.53
N ASP A 151 -14.66 -3.16 -4.23
CA ASP A 151 -14.79 -3.42 -5.67
C ASP A 151 -13.70 -2.68 -6.46
N ASP A 152 -13.51 -1.37 -6.22
CA ASP A 152 -12.48 -0.57 -6.88
C ASP A 152 -11.06 -1.02 -6.49
N LEU A 153 -10.83 -1.33 -5.21
CA LEU A 153 -9.52 -1.80 -4.75
C LEU A 153 -9.16 -3.19 -5.28
N VAL A 154 -10.13 -4.01 -5.67
CA VAL A 154 -9.91 -5.28 -6.38
C VAL A 154 -9.27 -5.02 -7.75
N GLU A 155 -9.74 -4.03 -8.50
CA GLU A 155 -9.12 -3.65 -9.77
C GLU A 155 -7.67 -3.20 -9.59
N PHE A 156 -7.40 -2.45 -8.53
CA PHE A 156 -6.02 -2.09 -8.20
C PHE A 156 -5.19 -3.31 -7.72
N ALA A 157 -5.78 -4.27 -6.99
CA ALA A 157 -5.10 -5.50 -6.62
C ALA A 157 -4.77 -6.38 -7.84
N LEU A 158 -5.61 -6.37 -8.87
CA LEU A 158 -5.33 -7.04 -10.16
C LEU A 158 -4.19 -6.32 -10.91
N GLU A 159 -4.12 -5.00 -10.87
CA GLU A 159 -3.00 -4.21 -11.41
C GLU A 159 -1.69 -4.54 -10.67
N LEU A 160 -1.70 -4.65 -9.33
CA LEU A 160 -0.52 -5.05 -8.54
C LEU A 160 -0.04 -6.46 -8.91
N ARG A 161 -0.96 -7.34 -9.30
CA ARG A 161 -0.67 -8.73 -9.69
C ARG A 161 -0.18 -8.84 -11.13
N ASN A 162 -0.81 -8.11 -12.04
CA ASN A 162 -0.52 -8.13 -13.48
C ASN A 162 -0.51 -6.69 -14.00
N PRO A 163 0.62 -6.00 -13.91
CA PRO A 163 0.70 -4.57 -14.22
C PRO A 163 0.35 -4.28 -15.69
N SER A 164 -0.51 -3.31 -15.89
CA SER A 164 -0.95 -2.80 -17.20
C SER A 164 -0.70 -1.28 -17.35
N LEU A 165 -0.65 -0.55 -16.23
CA LEU A 165 -0.42 0.89 -16.21
C LEU A 165 1.07 1.25 -16.25
N ILE A 166 1.90 0.35 -15.76
CA ILE A 166 3.37 0.48 -15.76
C ILE A 166 4.01 -0.79 -16.30
N SER A 167 5.24 -0.72 -16.74
CA SER A 167 5.97 -1.90 -17.22
C SER A 167 6.18 -2.93 -16.11
N VAL A 168 6.28 -4.20 -16.49
CA VAL A 168 6.63 -5.29 -15.56
C VAL A 168 7.97 -5.01 -14.85
N ALA A 169 8.92 -4.36 -15.54
CA ALA A 169 10.21 -4.01 -14.95
C ALA A 169 10.05 -2.97 -13.82
N THR A 170 9.25 -1.93 -14.04
CA THR A 170 8.93 -0.91 -13.03
C THR A 170 8.17 -1.52 -11.85
N ALA A 171 7.16 -2.33 -12.11
CA ALA A 171 6.39 -3.02 -11.07
C ALA A 171 7.27 -3.93 -10.21
N ASN A 172 8.17 -4.71 -10.83
CA ASN A 172 9.14 -5.53 -10.11
C ASN A 172 10.11 -4.71 -9.26
N ALA A 173 10.60 -3.57 -9.77
CA ALA A 173 11.44 -2.67 -9.00
C ALA A 173 10.66 -2.07 -7.81
N ALA A 174 9.39 -1.68 -8.03
CA ALA A 174 8.52 -1.12 -6.99
C ALA A 174 8.22 -2.10 -5.86
N THR A 175 8.07 -3.40 -6.17
CA THR A 175 7.72 -4.47 -5.22
C THR A 175 8.92 -5.26 -4.70
N THR A 176 10.14 -4.83 -4.99
CA THR A 176 11.38 -5.39 -4.45
C THR A 176 11.94 -4.47 -3.36
N THR A 177 12.54 -5.07 -2.32
CA THR A 177 13.12 -4.31 -1.21
C THR A 177 14.17 -3.31 -1.70
N GLN A 178 13.95 -2.05 -1.37
CA GLN A 178 14.89 -0.95 -1.59
C GLN A 178 15.63 -0.62 -0.29
N PHE A 179 16.89 -0.21 -0.40
CA PHE A 179 17.70 0.17 0.78
C PHE A 179 17.59 -0.89 1.88
N ALA A 180 17.98 -2.13 1.54
CA ALA A 180 17.75 -3.33 2.33
C ALA A 180 18.44 -3.31 3.71
N GLU A 181 19.43 -2.44 3.88
CA GLU A 181 20.20 -2.27 5.12
C GLU A 181 19.48 -1.42 6.19
N LEU A 182 18.34 -0.80 5.85
CA LEU A 182 17.72 0.14 6.76
C LEU A 182 16.85 -0.54 7.82
N GLU A 183 17.16 -0.24 9.08
CA GLU A 183 16.23 -0.47 10.19
C GLU A 183 15.10 0.56 10.16
N GLY A 184 13.95 0.22 10.75
CA GLY A 184 12.82 1.13 10.82
C GLY A 184 11.69 0.68 11.72
N VAL A 185 10.64 1.50 11.75
CA VAL A 185 9.42 1.23 12.51
C VAL A 185 8.25 1.20 11.54
N VAL A 186 7.45 0.14 11.61
CA VAL A 186 6.11 0.07 11.02
C VAL A 186 5.13 0.56 12.09
N PRO A 187 4.47 1.72 11.89
CA PRO A 187 3.62 2.32 12.93
C PRO A 187 2.53 1.35 13.41
N GLY A 188 2.38 1.26 14.74
CA GLY A 188 1.41 0.36 15.36
C GLY A 188 1.78 -1.14 15.33
N VAL A 189 2.83 -1.54 14.59
CA VAL A 189 3.23 -2.95 14.44
C VAL A 189 4.51 -3.24 15.20
N GLY A 190 5.63 -2.55 14.88
CA GLY A 190 6.89 -2.82 15.55
C GLY A 190 8.12 -2.20 14.90
N ARG A 191 9.28 -2.44 15.53
CA ARG A 191 10.60 -2.09 15.00
C ARG A 191 11.22 -3.32 14.35
N PHE A 192 11.83 -3.14 13.19
CA PHE A 192 12.43 -4.21 12.40
C PHE A 192 13.84 -3.81 11.91
N ASP A 193 14.72 -4.79 11.88
CA ASP A 193 16.08 -4.66 11.35
C ASP A 193 16.43 -5.97 10.59
N PRO A 194 16.43 -5.96 9.27
CA PRO A 194 16.02 -4.86 8.39
C PRO A 194 14.50 -4.64 8.35
N CYS A 195 14.09 -3.40 8.00
CA CYS A 195 12.70 -3.04 7.75
C CYS A 195 12.45 -3.00 6.24
N ASN A 196 12.05 -4.13 5.65
CA ASN A 196 11.87 -4.28 4.21
C ASN A 196 10.74 -3.40 3.66
N TRP A 197 11.01 -2.65 2.58
CA TRP A 197 10.07 -1.75 1.90
C TRP A 197 10.46 -1.57 0.44
N GLY A 198 9.48 -1.55 -0.45
CA GLY A 198 9.67 -1.25 -1.88
C GLY A 198 9.58 0.24 -2.20
N LEU A 199 9.30 0.58 -3.46
CA LEU A 199 8.99 1.96 -3.88
C LEU A 199 7.47 2.18 -3.84
N GLY A 200 6.90 2.15 -2.65
CA GLY A 200 5.47 2.25 -2.36
C GLY A 200 5.03 1.22 -1.33
N PRO A 201 4.98 -0.06 -1.67
CA PRO A 201 4.49 -1.09 -0.76
C PRO A 201 5.48 -1.45 0.33
N GLU A 202 4.93 -1.82 1.49
CA GLU A 202 5.65 -2.57 2.49
C GLU A 202 5.91 -3.99 1.98
N ILE A 203 7.10 -4.53 2.22
CA ILE A 203 7.47 -5.92 1.92
C ILE A 203 7.49 -6.71 3.22
N HIS A 204 6.84 -7.88 3.26
CA HIS A 204 6.80 -8.73 4.45
C HIS A 204 8.22 -9.07 4.93
N GLY A 205 9.05 -9.64 4.05
CA GLY A 205 10.42 -10.02 4.40
C GLY A 205 10.44 -11.05 5.52
N SER A 206 11.26 -10.79 6.53
CA SER A 206 11.40 -11.60 7.75
C SER A 206 10.74 -10.96 8.98
N LYS A 207 9.89 -9.94 8.80
CA LYS A 207 9.27 -9.24 9.92
C LYS A 207 8.35 -10.16 10.72
N HIS A 208 8.55 -10.22 12.04
CA HIS A 208 7.71 -10.99 12.96
C HIS A 208 7.80 -10.40 14.38
N PRO A 209 6.66 -10.23 15.11
CA PRO A 209 5.27 -10.32 14.62
C PRO A 209 4.95 -9.24 13.58
N HIS A 210 3.95 -9.46 12.74
CA HIS A 210 3.59 -8.57 11.65
C HIS A 210 2.06 -8.51 11.48
N TRP A 211 1.55 -7.51 10.75
CA TRP A 211 0.13 -7.40 10.42
C TRP A 211 -0.31 -8.40 9.34
N MET A 212 0.62 -8.83 8.46
CA MET A 212 0.39 -9.96 7.55
C MET A 212 0.48 -11.28 8.32
N GLY A 213 -0.03 -12.38 7.72
CA GLY A 213 0.00 -13.70 8.31
C GLY A 213 1.38 -14.36 8.29
N THR A 214 1.54 -15.43 9.06
CA THR A 214 2.76 -16.22 9.11
C THR A 214 2.93 -17.15 7.90
N ARG A 215 1.83 -17.40 7.16
CA ARG A 215 1.80 -18.15 5.90
C ARG A 215 2.12 -17.27 4.68
N ASN A 216 2.03 -15.95 4.83
CA ASN A 216 2.45 -15.05 3.77
C ASN A 216 3.93 -15.25 3.47
N SER A 217 4.28 -15.31 2.19
CA SER A 217 5.67 -15.45 1.76
C SER A 217 6.50 -14.20 2.11
N ALA A 218 7.82 -14.34 2.17
CA ALA A 218 8.70 -13.19 2.37
C ALA A 218 8.59 -12.14 1.23
N SER A 219 8.12 -12.54 0.06
CA SER A 219 7.88 -11.64 -1.07
C SER A 219 6.50 -10.98 -1.04
N THR A 220 5.61 -11.32 -0.10
CA THR A 220 4.33 -10.65 0.04
C THR A 220 4.55 -9.15 0.24
N PHE A 221 3.78 -8.36 -0.49
CA PHE A 221 3.83 -6.91 -0.39
C PHE A 221 2.42 -6.32 -0.32
N GLY A 222 2.32 -5.12 0.23
CA GLY A 222 1.05 -4.43 0.37
C GLY A 222 1.13 -3.23 1.29
N HIS A 223 -0.01 -2.84 1.81
CA HIS A 223 -0.11 -1.77 2.80
C HIS A 223 -1.38 -1.93 3.65
N PHE A 224 -1.33 -1.44 4.88
CA PHE A 224 -2.52 -1.25 5.69
C PHE A 224 -2.77 0.22 5.98
N GLY A 225 -3.99 0.55 6.34
CA GLY A 225 -4.40 1.90 6.70
C GLY A 225 -4.96 1.97 8.12
N GLY A 226 -4.71 3.11 8.78
CA GLY A 226 -5.21 3.37 10.14
C GLY A 226 -6.74 3.30 10.27
N SER A 227 -7.48 3.37 9.17
CA SER A 227 -8.94 3.20 9.13
C SER A 227 -9.41 1.73 9.18
N GLY A 228 -8.52 0.76 9.40
CA GLY A 228 -8.84 -0.66 9.33
C GLY A 228 -8.90 -1.20 7.90
N SER A 229 -8.20 -0.58 6.97
CA SER A 229 -8.09 -1.01 5.59
C SER A 229 -6.80 -1.78 5.33
N PHE A 230 -6.82 -2.70 4.38
CA PHE A 230 -5.62 -3.40 3.94
C PHE A 230 -5.74 -3.87 2.49
N ILE A 231 -4.58 -4.00 1.85
CA ILE A 231 -4.38 -4.67 0.57
C ILE A 231 -3.03 -5.35 0.60
N TRP A 232 -2.98 -6.62 0.17
CA TRP A 232 -1.71 -7.31 -0.04
C TRP A 232 -1.81 -8.29 -1.22
N HIS A 233 -0.67 -8.53 -1.84
CA HIS A 233 -0.45 -9.58 -2.83
C HIS A 233 0.71 -10.47 -2.39
N ASP A 234 0.50 -11.78 -2.42
CA ASP A 234 1.55 -12.79 -2.23
C ASP A 234 1.91 -13.42 -3.57
N PRO A 235 3.07 -13.04 -4.18
CA PRO A 235 3.47 -13.56 -5.48
C PRO A 235 3.74 -15.07 -5.48
N ALA A 236 4.20 -15.64 -4.36
CA ALA A 236 4.49 -17.06 -4.27
C ALA A 236 3.22 -17.91 -4.22
N ALA A 237 2.21 -17.45 -3.51
CA ALA A 237 0.90 -18.08 -3.47
C ALA A 237 0.03 -17.69 -4.67
N ASN A 238 0.35 -16.59 -5.35
CA ASN A 238 -0.46 -15.91 -6.36
C ASN A 238 -1.88 -15.57 -5.85
N VAL A 239 -1.95 -15.02 -4.63
CA VAL A 239 -3.18 -14.64 -3.92
C VAL A 239 -3.11 -13.19 -3.54
N SER A 240 -4.22 -12.47 -3.71
CA SER A 240 -4.37 -11.09 -3.22
C SER A 240 -5.54 -11.01 -2.24
N CYS A 241 -5.47 -10.07 -1.30
CA CYS A 241 -6.56 -9.82 -0.37
C CYS A 241 -6.71 -8.32 -0.13
N VAL A 242 -7.95 -7.88 -0.16
CA VAL A 242 -8.37 -6.48 0.07
C VAL A 242 -9.41 -6.46 1.17
N GLY A 243 -9.34 -5.50 2.08
CA GLY A 243 -10.37 -5.35 3.11
C GLY A 243 -10.53 -3.92 3.60
N LEU A 244 -11.77 -3.59 3.92
CA LEU A 244 -12.20 -2.35 4.55
C LEU A 244 -13.03 -2.68 5.78
N CYS A 245 -12.55 -2.29 6.96
CA CYS A 245 -13.23 -2.46 8.24
C CYS A 245 -13.57 -1.07 8.80
N GLU A 246 -14.78 -0.89 9.34
CA GLU A 246 -15.14 0.36 10.01
C GLU A 246 -14.72 0.36 11.48
N VAL A 247 -13.43 0.15 11.70
CA VAL A 247 -12.79 0.26 13.00
C VAL A 247 -11.32 0.58 12.79
N GLU A 248 -10.77 1.50 13.55
CA GLU A 248 -9.36 1.88 13.40
C GLU A 248 -8.42 0.71 13.72
N PHE A 249 -7.30 0.69 13.00
CA PHE A 249 -6.24 -0.29 13.21
C PHE A 249 -5.62 -0.11 14.59
N ASP A 250 -5.62 -1.17 15.37
CA ASP A 250 -4.91 -1.27 16.65
C ASP A 250 -4.60 -2.75 17.00
N ALA A 251 -4.51 -3.07 18.29
CA ALA A 251 -4.22 -4.42 18.78
C ALA A 251 -5.20 -5.51 18.28
N TRP A 252 -6.47 -5.15 18.00
CA TRP A 252 -7.42 -6.12 17.45
C TRP A 252 -6.98 -6.59 16.06
N ALA A 253 -6.54 -5.67 15.19
CA ALA A 253 -6.12 -6.00 13.84
C ALA A 253 -4.85 -6.86 13.86
N LEU A 254 -3.88 -6.52 14.72
CA LEU A 254 -2.67 -7.32 14.91
C LEU A 254 -2.95 -8.74 15.44
N HIS A 255 -4.06 -8.93 16.13
CA HIS A 255 -4.51 -10.25 16.59
C HIS A 255 -5.26 -11.01 15.50
N HIS A 256 -6.23 -10.38 14.86
CA HIS A 256 -7.17 -11.06 13.98
C HIS A 256 -6.69 -11.22 12.52
N TRP A 257 -6.01 -10.20 11.98
CA TRP A 257 -5.61 -10.23 10.57
C TRP A 257 -4.63 -11.34 10.22
N PRO A 258 -3.53 -11.58 10.98
CA PRO A 258 -2.63 -12.68 10.69
C PRO A 258 -3.33 -14.05 10.69
N ILE A 259 -4.23 -14.29 11.63
CA ILE A 259 -5.01 -15.53 11.74
C ILE A 259 -5.91 -15.70 10.51
N PHE A 260 -6.57 -14.63 10.10
CA PHE A 260 -7.45 -14.63 8.94
C PHE A 260 -6.63 -14.86 7.63
N PHE A 261 -5.52 -14.17 7.44
CA PHE A 261 -4.69 -14.33 6.25
C PHE A 261 -4.07 -15.72 6.15
N ASP A 262 -3.64 -16.29 7.27
CA ASP A 262 -3.18 -17.68 7.34
C ASP A 262 -4.29 -18.65 6.95
N ALA A 263 -5.52 -18.45 7.44
CA ALA A 263 -6.67 -19.27 7.09
C ALA A 263 -7.05 -19.18 5.60
N VAL A 264 -6.96 -17.97 5.00
CA VAL A 264 -7.15 -17.75 3.55
C VAL A 264 -6.14 -18.57 2.76
N LEU A 265 -4.85 -18.44 3.08
CA LEU A 265 -3.78 -19.14 2.37
C LEU A 265 -3.86 -20.65 2.57
N ASP A 266 -4.17 -21.14 3.76
CA ASP A 266 -4.37 -22.58 4.04
C ASP A 266 -5.60 -23.16 3.31
N GLU A 267 -6.68 -22.39 3.16
CA GLU A 267 -7.87 -22.82 2.41
C GLU A 267 -7.58 -22.94 0.91
N LEU A 268 -6.81 -22.00 0.34
CA LEU A 268 -6.45 -21.97 -1.07
C LEU A 268 -5.25 -22.87 -1.44
N ALA A 269 -4.51 -23.37 -0.45
CA ALA A 269 -3.41 -24.33 -0.69
C ALA A 269 -3.89 -25.75 -0.98
N ARG A 270 -5.16 -26.05 -0.74
CA ARG A 270 -5.80 -27.35 -0.93
C ARG A 270 -6.34 -27.51 -2.35
#